data_d97d4ab1aa10248c38bdd9e92c9f54c8
#
_entry.id   d97d4ab1aa10248c38bdd9e92c9f54c8
#
_cell.length_a   1.000
_cell.length_b   1.000
_cell.length_c   1.000
_cell.angle_alpha   90.00
_cell.angle_beta   90.00
_cell.angle_gamma   90.00
#
_symmetry.space_group_name_H-M   'P 1'
#
loop_
_entity.id
_entity.type
_entity.pdbx_description
1 polymer ?
#
loop_
_entity_poly.entity_id
_entity_poly.type
_entity_poly.pdbx_seq_one_letter_code
_entity_poly.pdbx_strand_id
1 'polypeptide(L)'
;TLLTWFLLQTAGTFAFAESIEPANGSNGEQIPTTTANKQANERPNANKQAADSAYMEKAYDKAIAGYEQLLKAGVDVDVLYNLGNAYYRKNNLPRAILNYEKALKYEPRHKDARHNLEICRSKLGVSENPPSEMFFITWFNDLTAYFSVDQWGTMAMLFFSLTTFLIVLRRMTRQRLPKKIASVIMPFAIAAFALAATNASLQYHRFHNDTYAVALQDSTIEDENGKAKKNILRAGTTVRLLKNGSEGKIMVQTSDKTCEGWANSGHFMPV
;
A
#
# COMPACT_ATOMS: atom_id res chain seq x y z
N THR A 1 -24.55 -15.15 28.78
CA THR A 1 -24.20 -16.22 27.81
C THR A 1 -24.04 -15.73 26.37
N LEU A 2 -24.82 -14.76 25.89
CA LEU A 2 -24.64 -14.14 24.54
C LEU A 2 -23.63 -12.98 24.59
N LEU A 3 -23.56 -12.26 25.69
CA LEU A 3 -22.55 -11.21 25.93
C LEU A 3 -21.15 -11.83 26.03
N THR A 4 -21.03 -13.01 26.63
CA THR A 4 -19.76 -13.75 26.71
C THR A 4 -19.31 -14.28 25.35
N TRP A 5 -20.24 -14.67 24.46
CA TRP A 5 -19.91 -15.10 23.10
C TRP A 5 -19.47 -13.92 22.22
N PHE A 6 -20.10 -12.72 22.39
CA PHE A 6 -19.72 -11.49 21.71
C PHE A 6 -18.33 -10.99 22.15
N LEU A 7 -18.02 -11.08 23.45
CA LEU A 7 -16.71 -10.74 24.00
C LEU A 7 -15.63 -11.75 23.58
N LEU A 8 -15.97 -13.03 23.37
CA LEU A 8 -15.04 -14.02 22.84
C LEU A 8 -14.73 -13.77 21.35
N GLN A 9 -15.68 -13.29 20.54
CA GLN A 9 -15.41 -12.93 19.14
C GLN A 9 -14.53 -11.69 19.01
N THR A 10 -14.71 -10.68 19.87
CA THR A 10 -13.84 -9.49 19.88
C THR A 10 -12.45 -9.79 20.47
N ALA A 11 -12.36 -10.72 21.42
CA ALA A 11 -11.06 -11.17 21.95
C ALA A 11 -10.30 -12.07 20.95
N GLY A 12 -11.01 -12.87 20.16
CA GLY A 12 -10.42 -13.73 19.14
C GLY A 12 -9.78 -12.95 17.98
N THR A 13 -10.27 -11.77 17.65
CA THR A 13 -9.68 -10.90 16.61
C THR A 13 -8.43 -10.15 17.09
N PHE A 14 -8.30 -9.89 18.41
CA PHE A 14 -7.07 -9.35 19.00
C PHE A 14 -5.99 -10.43 19.20
N ALA A 15 -6.35 -11.69 19.42
CA ALA A 15 -5.40 -12.79 19.62
C ALA A 15 -4.73 -13.31 18.35
N PHE A 16 -5.29 -13.03 17.15
CA PHE A 16 -4.70 -13.48 15.88
C PHE A 16 -3.53 -12.60 15.40
N ALA A 17 -3.34 -11.42 15.99
CA ALA A 17 -2.21 -10.54 15.69
C ALA A 17 -0.96 -10.82 16.55
N GLU A 18 -1.06 -11.72 17.56
CA GLU A 18 0.00 -11.91 18.55
C GLU A 18 0.61 -13.33 18.57
N SER A 19 0.26 -14.21 17.63
CA SER A 19 0.76 -15.58 17.59
C SER A 19 1.62 -15.92 16.38
N ILE A 20 2.77 -15.26 16.26
CA ILE A 20 3.94 -15.84 15.56
C ILE A 20 5.14 -15.70 16.51
N GLU A 21 5.17 -16.54 17.54
CA GLU A 21 6.42 -16.88 18.23
C GLU A 21 6.87 -18.30 17.82
N PRO A 22 8.14 -18.48 17.46
CA PRO A 22 8.68 -19.81 17.25
C PRO A 22 8.93 -20.48 18.61
N ALA A 23 8.37 -21.68 18.78
CA ALA A 23 8.63 -22.53 19.91
C ALA A 23 10.12 -22.85 20.03
N ASN A 24 10.76 -22.48 21.14
CA ASN A 24 11.97 -23.13 21.59
C ASN A 24 11.93 -23.36 23.11
N GLY A 25 12.26 -24.58 23.48
CA GLY A 25 12.09 -25.14 24.80
C GLY A 25 13.06 -24.65 25.88
N SER A 26 12.56 -24.80 27.05
CA SER A 26 13.20 -25.05 28.37
C SER A 26 14.57 -24.42 28.67
N ASN A 27 14.59 -23.41 29.54
CA ASN A 27 15.28 -23.45 30.85
C ASN A 27 15.04 -22.13 31.58
N GLY A 28 14.70 -22.24 32.86
CA GLY A 28 14.37 -21.09 33.69
C GLY A 28 15.59 -20.18 33.93
N GLU A 29 15.46 -18.96 33.47
CA GLU A 29 16.31 -17.86 33.86
C GLU A 29 15.48 -16.57 33.83
N GLN A 30 15.48 -15.87 34.94
CA GLN A 30 14.71 -14.64 35.14
C GLN A 30 15.19 -13.56 34.15
N ILE A 31 14.32 -13.21 33.19
CA ILE A 31 14.59 -12.17 32.18
C ILE A 31 14.23 -10.81 32.77
N PRO A 32 15.14 -9.83 32.78
CA PRO A 32 14.80 -8.43 33.07
C PRO A 32 14.07 -7.84 31.85
N THR A 33 12.75 -7.94 31.86
CA THR A 33 11.87 -7.68 30.72
C THR A 33 11.59 -6.22 30.40
N THR A 34 12.19 -5.26 31.09
CA THR A 34 11.84 -3.84 30.90
C THR A 34 12.88 -3.04 30.09
N THR A 35 14.15 -3.41 30.10
CA THR A 35 15.22 -2.63 29.47
C THR A 35 15.49 -3.05 28.02
N ALA A 36 15.36 -4.32 27.70
CA ALA A 36 15.63 -4.83 26.34
C ALA A 36 14.55 -4.40 25.32
N ASN A 37 13.28 -4.35 25.74
CA ASN A 37 12.17 -3.93 24.88
C ASN A 37 12.17 -2.42 24.60
N LYS A 38 12.68 -1.61 25.56
CA LYS A 38 12.86 -0.17 25.37
C LYS A 38 14.00 0.13 24.39
N GLN A 39 15.13 -0.59 24.49
CA GLN A 39 16.29 -0.43 23.61
C GLN A 39 16.02 -0.92 22.19
N ALA A 40 15.20 -1.96 21.97
CA ALA A 40 14.80 -2.44 20.65
C ALA A 40 13.93 -1.41 19.91
N ASN A 41 13.14 -0.64 20.62
CA ASN A 41 12.26 0.40 20.05
C ASN A 41 12.95 1.77 19.88
N GLU A 42 14.06 2.01 20.60
CA GLU A 42 14.83 3.26 20.52
C GLU A 42 15.82 3.28 19.34
N ARG A 43 16.33 2.13 18.88
CA ARG A 43 17.29 2.05 17.78
C ARG A 43 16.75 2.50 16.41
N PRO A 44 15.52 2.11 15.97
CA PRO A 44 14.95 2.62 14.73
C PRO A 44 14.74 4.13 14.76
N ASN A 45 14.30 4.69 15.89
CA ASN A 45 14.09 6.12 16.05
C ASN A 45 15.40 6.91 16.01
N ALA A 46 16.46 6.43 16.66
CA ALA A 46 17.77 7.07 16.62
C ALA A 46 18.37 7.09 15.20
N ASN A 47 18.21 5.99 14.45
CA ASN A 47 18.65 5.90 13.07
C ASN A 47 17.85 6.81 12.14
N LYS A 48 16.52 6.95 12.35
CA LYS A 48 15.68 7.89 11.60
C LYS A 48 16.10 9.33 11.87
N GLN A 49 16.31 9.70 13.13
CA GLN A 49 16.79 11.04 13.51
C GLN A 49 18.14 11.36 12.90
N ALA A 50 19.07 10.40 12.81
CA ALA A 50 20.36 10.60 12.17
C ALA A 50 20.22 10.85 10.65
N ALA A 51 19.32 10.12 9.98
CA ALA A 51 19.03 10.34 8.56
C ALA A 51 18.35 11.69 8.31
N ASP A 52 17.39 12.07 9.18
CA ASP A 52 16.71 13.37 9.11
C ASP A 52 17.69 14.53 9.34
N SER A 53 18.62 14.40 10.32
CA SER A 53 19.68 15.39 10.57
C SER A 53 20.58 15.53 9.34
N ALA A 54 21.03 14.43 8.74
CA ALA A 54 21.83 14.46 7.52
C ALA A 54 21.08 15.15 6.36
N TYR A 55 19.76 14.96 6.25
CA TYR A 55 18.93 15.65 5.26
C TYR A 55 18.90 17.17 5.52
N MET A 56 18.73 17.59 6.76
CA MET A 56 18.72 19.02 7.15
C MET A 56 20.07 19.69 6.90
N GLU A 57 21.17 18.95 7.12
CA GLU A 57 22.54 19.39 6.81
C GLU A 57 22.86 19.37 5.32
N LYS A 58 21.89 19.02 4.46
CA LYS A 58 22.05 18.86 3.00
C LYS A 58 23.04 17.76 2.59
N ALA A 59 23.40 16.89 3.52
CA ALA A 59 24.21 15.70 3.28
C ALA A 59 23.34 14.55 2.70
N TYR A 60 22.75 14.81 1.52
CA TYR A 60 21.70 13.97 0.95
C TYR A 60 22.15 12.52 0.71
N ASP A 61 23.41 12.28 0.39
CA ASP A 61 23.92 10.91 0.21
C ASP A 61 23.89 10.11 1.52
N LYS A 62 24.25 10.76 2.64
CA LYS A 62 24.16 10.14 3.98
C LYS A 62 22.69 9.92 4.38
N ALA A 63 21.82 10.89 4.11
CA ALA A 63 20.40 10.75 4.38
C ALA A 63 19.79 9.58 3.59
N ILE A 64 20.09 9.46 2.28
CA ILE A 64 19.64 8.37 1.42
C ILE A 64 20.09 7.02 2.00
N ALA A 65 21.38 6.86 2.30
CA ALA A 65 21.92 5.63 2.87
C ALA A 65 21.24 5.26 4.21
N GLY A 66 20.98 6.24 5.06
CA GLY A 66 20.27 6.07 6.33
C GLY A 66 18.82 5.61 6.13
N TYR A 67 18.07 6.26 5.25
CA TYR A 67 16.70 5.89 4.94
C TYR A 67 16.60 4.51 4.27
N GLU A 68 17.50 4.20 3.32
CA GLU A 68 17.54 2.86 2.70
C GLU A 68 17.87 1.77 3.71
N GLN A 69 18.70 2.04 4.70
CA GLN A 69 18.99 1.10 5.78
C GLN A 69 17.77 0.87 6.68
N LEU A 70 17.01 1.92 6.99
CA LEU A 70 15.76 1.81 7.76
C LEU A 70 14.74 0.95 7.04
N LEU A 71 14.57 1.13 5.72
CA LEU A 71 13.64 0.35 4.92
C LEU A 71 13.99 -1.13 4.79
N LYS A 72 15.23 -1.54 5.06
CA LYS A 72 15.61 -2.96 5.17
C LYS A 72 15.04 -3.65 6.42
N ALA A 73 14.79 -2.87 7.48
CA ALA A 73 14.20 -3.38 8.71
C ALA A 73 12.66 -3.46 8.65
N GLY A 74 12.05 -2.68 7.78
CA GLY A 74 10.60 -2.65 7.58
C GLY A 74 10.16 -1.44 6.77
N VAL A 75 8.94 -1.49 6.26
CA VAL A 75 8.37 -0.39 5.48
C VAL A 75 7.80 0.67 6.43
N ASP A 76 8.26 1.90 6.26
CA ASP A 76 7.76 3.10 6.94
C ASP A 76 7.45 4.16 5.87
N VAL A 77 6.21 4.63 5.84
CA VAL A 77 5.71 5.57 4.81
C VAL A 77 6.42 6.92 4.90
N ASP A 78 6.67 7.42 6.11
CA ASP A 78 7.41 8.67 6.31
C ASP A 78 8.85 8.55 5.82
N VAL A 79 9.49 7.39 6.03
CA VAL A 79 10.84 7.12 5.55
C VAL A 79 10.87 7.05 4.03
N LEU A 80 9.88 6.41 3.40
CA LEU A 80 9.75 6.39 1.93
C LEU A 80 9.57 7.80 1.37
N TYR A 81 8.70 8.61 1.99
CA TYR A 81 8.48 10.00 1.60
C TYR A 81 9.77 10.84 1.72
N ASN A 82 10.48 10.73 2.86
CA ASN A 82 11.72 11.47 3.10
C ASN A 82 12.85 11.01 2.16
N LEU A 83 12.92 9.71 1.85
CA LEU A 83 13.85 9.18 0.84
C LEU A 83 13.54 9.75 -0.55
N GLY A 84 12.26 9.84 -0.91
CA GLY A 84 11.82 10.53 -2.12
C GLY A 84 12.29 11.99 -2.17
N ASN A 85 12.14 12.72 -1.06
CA ASN A 85 12.62 14.09 -0.93
C ASN A 85 14.14 14.19 -1.08
N ALA A 86 14.90 13.26 -0.49
CA ALA A 86 16.34 13.24 -0.59
C ALA A 86 16.82 12.99 -2.04
N TYR A 87 16.20 12.05 -2.75
CA TYR A 87 16.46 11.83 -4.18
C TYR A 87 16.06 13.04 -5.05
N TYR A 88 14.94 13.70 -4.74
CA TYR A 88 14.53 14.93 -5.41
C TYR A 88 15.60 16.04 -5.26
N ARG A 89 16.15 16.24 -4.05
CA ARG A 89 17.23 17.19 -3.78
C ARG A 89 18.51 16.86 -4.53
N LYS A 90 18.77 15.58 -4.79
CA LYS A 90 19.88 15.09 -5.62
C LYS A 90 19.58 15.19 -7.13
N ASN A 91 18.42 15.72 -7.53
CA ASN A 91 17.95 15.76 -8.91
C ASN A 91 17.80 14.36 -9.56
N ASN A 92 17.67 13.32 -8.74
CA ASN A 92 17.36 11.97 -9.22
C ASN A 92 15.85 11.75 -9.21
N LEU A 93 15.18 12.36 -10.20
CA LEU A 93 13.72 12.38 -10.27
C LEU A 93 13.09 10.99 -10.42
N PRO A 94 13.64 10.03 -11.21
CA PRO A 94 13.06 8.69 -11.32
C PRO A 94 13.04 7.94 -9.98
N ARG A 95 14.10 8.03 -9.18
CA ARG A 95 14.13 7.43 -7.84
C ARG A 95 13.23 8.16 -6.84
N ALA A 96 13.09 9.48 -6.98
CA ALA A 96 12.11 10.23 -6.18
C ALA A 96 10.69 9.76 -6.48
N ILE A 97 10.32 9.64 -7.77
CA ILE A 97 9.02 9.10 -8.21
C ILE A 97 8.78 7.71 -7.61
N LEU A 98 9.75 6.80 -7.74
CA LEU A 98 9.66 5.45 -7.18
C LEU A 98 9.29 5.46 -5.69
N ASN A 99 9.95 6.29 -4.90
CA ASN A 99 9.73 6.31 -3.45
C ASN A 99 8.42 7.00 -3.07
N TYR A 100 7.98 8.03 -3.80
CA TYR A 100 6.65 8.61 -3.61
C TYR A 100 5.54 7.64 -4.01
N GLU A 101 5.71 6.88 -5.10
CA GLU A 101 4.76 5.82 -5.49
C GLU A 101 4.67 4.74 -4.42
N LYS A 102 5.82 4.29 -3.88
CA LYS A 102 5.84 3.35 -2.75
C LYS A 102 5.12 3.90 -1.54
N ALA A 103 5.35 5.16 -1.16
CA ALA A 103 4.65 5.80 -0.06
C ALA A 103 3.13 5.81 -0.29
N LEU A 104 2.69 6.18 -1.50
CA LEU A 104 1.27 6.21 -1.88
C LEU A 104 0.62 4.82 -1.99
N LYS A 105 1.39 3.78 -2.28
CA LYS A 105 0.89 2.39 -2.26
C LYS A 105 0.44 1.97 -0.85
N TYR A 106 1.21 2.35 0.18
CA TYR A 106 0.87 2.06 1.57
C TYR A 106 -0.10 3.08 2.17
N GLU A 107 0.06 4.36 1.83
CA GLU A 107 -0.82 5.44 2.27
C GLU A 107 -1.33 6.27 1.09
N PRO A 108 -2.44 5.84 0.43
CA PRO A 108 -2.99 6.53 -0.74
C PRO A 108 -3.41 7.99 -0.48
N ARG A 109 -3.59 8.37 0.80
CA ARG A 109 -4.03 9.70 1.24
C ARG A 109 -2.89 10.65 1.60
N HIS A 110 -1.64 10.24 1.42
CA HIS A 110 -0.48 11.07 1.71
C HIS A 110 -0.37 12.23 0.72
N LYS A 111 -0.91 13.39 1.09
CA LYS A 111 -1.06 14.55 0.19
C LYS A 111 0.29 15.09 -0.31
N ASP A 112 1.29 15.17 0.59
CA ASP A 112 2.60 15.73 0.23
C ASP A 112 3.37 14.80 -0.72
N ALA A 113 3.26 13.48 -0.55
CA ALA A 113 3.86 12.52 -1.48
C ALA A 113 3.22 12.64 -2.87
N ARG A 114 1.89 12.77 -2.95
CA ARG A 114 1.17 12.97 -4.21
C ARG A 114 1.58 14.27 -4.89
N HIS A 115 1.63 15.36 -4.15
CA HIS A 115 2.03 16.67 -4.68
C HIS A 115 3.47 16.63 -5.22
N ASN A 116 4.41 16.06 -4.46
CA ASN A 116 5.81 15.98 -4.87
C ASN A 116 6.01 15.02 -6.05
N LEU A 117 5.22 13.95 -6.13
CA LEU A 117 5.17 13.04 -7.29
C LEU A 117 4.79 13.79 -8.57
N GLU A 118 3.72 14.59 -8.52
CA GLU A 118 3.25 15.41 -9.65
C GLU A 118 4.33 16.41 -10.10
N ILE A 119 5.02 17.06 -9.16
CA ILE A 119 6.15 17.95 -9.46
C ILE A 119 7.26 17.20 -10.19
N CYS A 120 7.63 16.00 -9.72
CA CYS A 120 8.67 15.19 -10.35
C CYS A 120 8.29 14.78 -11.77
N ARG A 121 7.04 14.30 -11.96
CA ARG A 121 6.50 13.91 -13.28
C ARG A 121 6.47 15.09 -14.25
N SER A 122 6.00 16.24 -13.80
CA SER A 122 5.98 17.47 -14.59
C SER A 122 7.38 17.88 -15.04
N LYS A 123 8.38 17.81 -14.16
CA LYS A 123 9.79 18.14 -14.50
C LYS A 123 10.40 17.19 -15.53
N LEU A 124 10.02 15.91 -15.52
CA LEU A 124 10.47 14.92 -16.50
C LEU A 124 9.66 14.96 -17.80
N GLY A 125 8.56 15.70 -17.82
CA GLY A 125 7.62 15.69 -18.94
C GLY A 125 6.95 14.31 -19.12
N VAL A 126 6.85 13.55 -18.03
CA VAL A 126 6.16 12.27 -17.95
C VAL A 126 4.78 12.54 -17.37
N SER A 127 3.81 12.81 -18.24
CA SER A 127 2.42 12.95 -17.82
C SER A 127 1.76 11.59 -17.92
N GLU A 128 1.32 11.05 -16.80
CA GLU A 128 0.31 10.00 -16.84
C GLU A 128 -1.03 10.69 -17.08
N ASN A 129 -1.42 10.76 -18.34
CA ASN A 129 -2.81 11.05 -18.66
C ASN A 129 -3.56 9.72 -18.49
N PRO A 130 -4.32 9.55 -17.41
CA PRO A 130 -5.22 8.40 -17.34
C PRO A 130 -6.12 8.47 -18.57
N PRO A 131 -6.45 7.33 -19.20
CA PRO A 131 -7.42 7.32 -20.27
C PRO A 131 -8.66 8.07 -19.77
N SER A 132 -9.29 8.84 -20.62
CA SER A 132 -10.50 9.62 -20.28
C SER A 132 -11.63 8.66 -19.89
N GLU A 133 -11.58 8.22 -18.65
CA GLU A 133 -12.61 7.39 -18.04
C GLU A 133 -13.84 8.26 -17.76
N MET A 134 -15.03 7.66 -17.88
CA MET A 134 -16.26 8.35 -17.52
C MET A 134 -16.17 8.82 -16.06
N PHE A 135 -16.59 10.07 -15.80
CA PHE A 135 -16.39 10.74 -14.50
C PHE A 135 -16.84 9.90 -13.29
N PHE A 136 -17.87 9.07 -13.45
CA PHE A 136 -18.35 8.21 -12.35
C PHE A 136 -17.40 7.02 -12.06
N ILE A 137 -16.64 6.54 -13.06
CA ILE A 137 -15.62 5.51 -12.86
C ILE A 137 -14.46 6.11 -12.08
N THR A 138 -14.00 7.30 -12.49
CA THR A 138 -12.95 8.03 -11.79
C THR A 138 -13.36 8.33 -10.34
N TRP A 139 -14.59 8.86 -10.16
CA TRP A 139 -15.13 9.12 -8.83
C TRP A 139 -15.23 7.85 -7.96
N PHE A 140 -15.67 6.73 -8.54
CA PHE A 140 -15.73 5.45 -7.81
C PHE A 140 -14.34 4.92 -7.47
N ASN A 141 -13.39 5.03 -8.39
CA ASN A 141 -11.99 4.66 -8.15
C ASN A 141 -11.38 5.54 -7.04
N ASP A 142 -11.62 6.84 -7.07
CA ASP A 142 -11.16 7.76 -6.03
C ASP A 142 -11.79 7.44 -4.67
N LEU A 143 -13.08 7.12 -4.63
CA LEU A 143 -13.76 6.71 -3.41
C LEU A 143 -13.18 5.41 -2.86
N THR A 144 -12.92 4.42 -3.71
CA THR A 144 -12.33 3.14 -3.28
C THR A 144 -10.88 3.29 -2.85
N ALA A 145 -10.11 4.16 -3.51
CA ALA A 145 -8.73 4.49 -3.17
C ALA A 145 -8.61 5.37 -1.91
N TYR A 146 -9.72 5.98 -1.47
CA TYR A 146 -9.74 6.85 -0.28
C TYR A 146 -9.40 6.10 1.01
N PHE A 147 -9.73 4.81 1.08
CA PHE A 147 -9.47 3.96 2.24
C PHE A 147 -8.40 2.91 1.89
N SER A 148 -7.51 2.62 2.86
CA SER A 148 -6.55 1.53 2.72
C SER A 148 -7.23 0.15 2.76
N VAL A 149 -6.51 -0.90 2.34
CA VAL A 149 -6.98 -2.30 2.41
C VAL A 149 -7.45 -2.66 3.82
N ASP A 150 -6.66 -2.28 4.84
CA ASP A 150 -6.97 -2.57 6.24
C ASP A 150 -8.22 -1.82 6.72
N GLN A 151 -8.41 -0.58 6.27
CA GLN A 151 -9.60 0.20 6.61
C GLN A 151 -10.87 -0.39 5.99
N TRP A 152 -10.82 -0.86 4.74
CA TRP A 152 -11.93 -1.59 4.12
C TRP A 152 -12.21 -2.91 4.85
N GLY A 153 -11.16 -3.64 5.25
CA GLY A 153 -11.28 -4.86 6.05
C GLY A 153 -11.94 -4.61 7.40
N THR A 154 -11.53 -3.58 8.13
CA THR A 154 -12.14 -3.20 9.41
C THR A 154 -13.60 -2.77 9.26
N MET A 155 -13.94 -2.00 8.22
CA MET A 155 -15.34 -1.66 7.90
C MET A 155 -16.19 -2.90 7.60
N ALA A 156 -15.67 -3.85 6.83
CA ALA A 156 -16.35 -5.11 6.57
C ALA A 156 -16.63 -5.88 7.85
N MET A 157 -15.67 -5.98 8.77
CA MET A 157 -15.88 -6.62 10.08
C MET A 157 -16.95 -5.92 10.92
N LEU A 158 -16.96 -4.58 10.92
CA LEU A 158 -17.96 -3.80 11.65
C LEU A 158 -19.37 -4.01 11.07
N PHE A 159 -19.55 -3.99 9.75
CA PHE A 159 -20.83 -4.25 9.12
C PHE A 159 -21.30 -5.70 9.29
N PHE A 160 -20.38 -6.66 9.26
CA PHE A 160 -20.68 -8.05 9.59
C PHE A 160 -21.18 -8.20 11.02
N SER A 161 -20.48 -7.58 11.98
CA SER A 161 -20.89 -7.59 13.40
C SER A 161 -22.24 -6.93 13.62
N LEU A 162 -22.49 -5.79 12.97
CA LEU A 162 -23.78 -5.10 13.01
C LEU A 162 -24.90 -5.98 12.43
N THR A 163 -24.65 -6.62 11.30
CA THR A 163 -25.64 -7.51 10.65
C THR A 163 -26.01 -8.69 11.57
N THR A 164 -24.98 -9.32 12.16
CA THR A 164 -25.17 -10.43 13.11
C THR A 164 -25.96 -9.96 14.34
N PHE A 165 -25.64 -8.80 14.88
CA PHE A 165 -26.36 -8.20 16.01
C PHE A 165 -27.85 -7.95 15.68
N LEU A 166 -28.14 -7.40 14.49
CA LEU A 166 -29.52 -7.15 14.06
C LEU A 166 -30.31 -8.45 13.87
N ILE A 167 -29.67 -9.52 13.37
CA ILE A 167 -30.32 -10.85 13.26
C ILE A 167 -30.68 -11.39 14.64
N VAL A 168 -29.75 -11.34 15.60
CA VAL A 168 -29.97 -11.80 16.99
C VAL A 168 -31.05 -10.97 17.65
N LEU A 169 -30.98 -9.63 17.52
CA LEU A 169 -31.99 -8.72 18.07
C LEU A 169 -33.39 -9.05 17.54
N ARG A 170 -33.51 -9.27 16.23
CA ARG A 170 -34.77 -9.65 15.59
C ARG A 170 -35.34 -11.00 16.12
N ARG A 171 -34.43 -11.94 16.42
CA ARG A 171 -34.84 -13.25 16.97
C ARG A 171 -35.26 -13.18 18.43
N MET A 172 -34.54 -12.42 19.25
CA MET A 172 -34.76 -12.35 20.69
C MET A 172 -35.94 -11.44 21.09
N THR A 173 -36.17 -10.38 20.33
CA THR A 173 -37.16 -9.37 20.70
C THR A 173 -38.55 -9.82 20.30
N ARG A 174 -39.50 -9.83 21.27
CA ARG A 174 -40.94 -10.09 21.04
C ARG A 174 -41.69 -8.84 20.59
N GLN A 175 -41.16 -7.65 20.83
CA GLN A 175 -41.79 -6.37 20.53
C GLN A 175 -41.80 -6.09 19.02
N ARG A 176 -42.90 -5.47 18.52
CA ARG A 176 -43.09 -5.21 17.08
C ARG A 176 -42.16 -4.09 16.54
N LEU A 177 -41.92 -3.05 17.34
CA LEU A 177 -41.17 -1.85 16.91
C LEU A 177 -39.70 -2.16 16.57
N PRO A 178 -38.89 -2.77 17.45
CA PRO A 178 -37.50 -3.08 17.14
C PRO A 178 -37.36 -4.12 16.01
N LYS A 179 -38.34 -5.02 15.83
CA LYS A 179 -38.34 -5.93 14.68
C LYS A 179 -38.50 -5.19 13.35
N LYS A 180 -39.38 -4.19 13.27
CA LYS A 180 -39.58 -3.37 12.06
C LYS A 180 -38.29 -2.59 11.73
N ILE A 181 -37.70 -1.94 12.73
CA ILE A 181 -36.46 -1.19 12.57
C ILE A 181 -35.30 -2.09 12.09
N ALA A 182 -35.09 -3.23 12.74
CA ALA A 182 -34.10 -4.21 12.34
C ALA A 182 -34.31 -4.73 10.90
N SER A 183 -35.60 -4.94 10.50
CA SER A 183 -35.90 -5.39 9.14
C SER A 183 -35.60 -4.38 8.05
N VAL A 184 -35.69 -3.08 8.37
CA VAL A 184 -35.38 -2.00 7.43
C VAL A 184 -33.86 -1.79 7.34
N ILE A 185 -33.15 -1.81 8.47
CA ILE A 185 -31.69 -1.54 8.50
C ILE A 185 -30.87 -2.72 7.99
N MET A 186 -31.34 -3.97 8.21
CA MET A 186 -30.59 -5.18 7.86
C MET A 186 -30.18 -5.28 6.39
N PRO A 187 -31.04 -5.01 5.38
CA PRO A 187 -30.61 -5.06 3.98
C PRO A 187 -29.52 -4.03 3.64
N PHE A 188 -29.57 -2.83 4.24
CA PHE A 188 -28.54 -1.83 4.05
C PHE A 188 -27.21 -2.25 4.71
N ALA A 189 -27.26 -2.87 5.89
CA ALA A 189 -26.06 -3.38 6.55
C ALA A 189 -25.42 -4.53 5.74
N ILE A 190 -26.22 -5.42 5.16
CA ILE A 190 -25.74 -6.49 4.28
C ILE A 190 -25.12 -5.90 3.01
N ALA A 191 -25.77 -4.93 2.38
CA ALA A 191 -25.25 -4.26 1.18
C ALA A 191 -23.92 -3.54 1.48
N ALA A 192 -23.83 -2.83 2.60
CA ALA A 192 -22.60 -2.15 3.04
C ALA A 192 -21.47 -3.16 3.33
N PHE A 193 -21.80 -4.28 3.97
CA PHE A 193 -20.83 -5.37 4.19
C PHE A 193 -20.32 -5.93 2.85
N ALA A 194 -21.23 -6.26 1.93
CA ALA A 194 -20.85 -6.79 0.61
C ALA A 194 -19.96 -5.80 -0.16
N LEU A 195 -20.30 -4.51 -0.14
CA LEU A 195 -19.49 -3.47 -0.76
C LEU A 195 -18.10 -3.37 -0.14
N ALA A 196 -18.02 -3.32 1.19
CA ALA A 196 -16.73 -3.22 1.90
C ALA A 196 -15.85 -4.47 1.68
N ALA A 197 -16.44 -5.67 1.74
CA ALA A 197 -15.73 -6.93 1.52
C ALA A 197 -15.23 -7.05 0.09
N THR A 198 -16.04 -6.65 -0.91
CA THR A 198 -15.65 -6.67 -2.32
C THR A 198 -14.50 -5.68 -2.56
N ASN A 199 -14.58 -4.46 -2.02
CA ASN A 199 -13.50 -3.48 -2.16
C ASN A 199 -12.22 -3.94 -1.46
N ALA A 200 -12.30 -4.48 -0.25
CA ALA A 200 -11.14 -5.05 0.45
C ALA A 200 -10.47 -6.14 -0.39
N SER A 201 -11.25 -7.06 -0.97
CA SER A 201 -10.76 -8.14 -1.82
C SER A 201 -10.10 -7.61 -3.11
N LEU A 202 -10.75 -6.67 -3.79
CA LEU A 202 -10.21 -6.08 -5.03
C LEU A 202 -8.90 -5.31 -4.76
N GLN A 203 -8.85 -4.53 -3.68
CA GLN A 203 -7.63 -3.81 -3.31
C GLN A 203 -6.52 -4.77 -2.87
N TYR A 204 -6.85 -5.82 -2.10
CA TYR A 204 -5.89 -6.85 -1.73
C TYR A 204 -5.28 -7.52 -2.97
N HIS A 205 -6.11 -7.87 -3.96
CA HIS A 205 -5.64 -8.43 -5.22
C HIS A 205 -4.77 -7.45 -6.00
N ARG A 206 -5.13 -6.17 -6.08
CA ARG A 206 -4.31 -5.14 -6.72
C ARG A 206 -2.98 -4.97 -6.01
N PHE A 207 -2.98 -4.94 -4.67
CA PHE A 207 -1.78 -4.75 -3.86
C PHE A 207 -0.77 -5.89 -4.05
N HIS A 208 -1.24 -7.15 -4.20
CA HIS A 208 -0.37 -8.32 -4.29
C HIS A 208 -0.06 -8.74 -5.74
N ASN A 209 -0.98 -8.54 -6.67
CA ASN A 209 -0.87 -9.06 -8.03
C ASN A 209 -0.51 -7.99 -9.07
N ASP A 210 -0.89 -6.74 -8.84
CA ASP A 210 -0.53 -5.67 -9.76
C ASP A 210 0.89 -5.18 -9.41
N THR A 211 1.85 -5.72 -10.13
CA THR A 211 3.24 -5.31 -9.99
C THR A 211 3.46 -4.11 -10.90
N TYR A 212 3.49 -2.92 -10.31
CA TYR A 212 3.94 -1.72 -10.99
C TYR A 212 5.44 -1.53 -10.78
N ALA A 213 6.10 -0.93 -11.74
CA ALA A 213 7.51 -0.56 -11.64
C ALA A 213 7.74 0.82 -12.25
N VAL A 214 8.75 1.50 -11.76
CA VAL A 214 9.19 2.78 -12.31
C VAL A 214 10.44 2.56 -13.14
N ALA A 215 10.47 3.09 -14.37
CA ALA A 215 11.65 3.11 -15.20
C ALA A 215 12.70 4.06 -14.58
N LEU A 216 13.86 3.54 -14.21
CA LEU A 216 14.95 4.36 -13.65
C LEU A 216 15.82 4.98 -14.73
N GLN A 217 15.79 4.43 -15.95
CA GLN A 217 16.52 4.87 -17.12
C GLN A 217 15.63 4.83 -18.35
N ASP A 218 15.97 5.59 -19.37
CA ASP A 218 15.29 5.50 -20.65
C ASP A 218 15.48 4.10 -21.25
N SER A 219 14.38 3.52 -21.70
CA SER A 219 14.34 2.15 -22.22
C SER A 219 13.65 2.08 -23.55
N THR A 220 14.26 1.35 -24.49
CA THR A 220 13.60 0.98 -25.73
C THR A 220 12.64 -0.19 -25.47
N ILE A 221 11.47 -0.12 -26.11
CA ILE A 221 10.49 -1.21 -26.07
C ILE A 221 10.63 -2.01 -27.37
N GLU A 222 10.69 -3.31 -27.25
CA GLU A 222 10.77 -4.25 -28.35
C GLU A 222 9.43 -4.97 -28.55
N ASP A 223 9.14 -5.35 -29.78
CA ASP A 223 8.02 -6.24 -30.09
C ASP A 223 8.36 -7.73 -29.79
N GLU A 224 7.43 -8.63 -30.04
CA GLU A 224 7.64 -10.07 -29.83
C GLU A 224 8.77 -10.65 -30.70
N ASN A 225 9.14 -9.98 -31.80
CA ASN A 225 10.20 -10.38 -32.72
C ASN A 225 11.55 -9.73 -32.36
N GLY A 226 11.66 -9.02 -31.24
CA GLY A 226 12.88 -8.33 -30.82
C GLY A 226 13.18 -7.06 -31.62
N LYS A 227 12.22 -6.55 -32.40
CA LYS A 227 12.39 -5.31 -33.15
C LYS A 227 12.01 -4.12 -32.25
N ALA A 228 12.92 -3.17 -32.14
CA ALA A 228 12.68 -1.96 -31.36
C ALA A 228 11.49 -1.16 -31.91
N LYS A 229 10.53 -0.88 -31.02
CA LYS A 229 9.42 0.05 -31.32
C LYS A 229 9.97 1.48 -31.29
N LYS A 230 9.36 2.36 -32.08
CA LYS A 230 9.75 3.78 -32.16
C LYS A 230 9.58 4.54 -30.84
N ASN A 231 8.79 4.00 -29.92
CA ASN A 231 8.51 4.64 -28.64
C ASN A 231 9.60 4.29 -27.63
N ILE A 232 10.27 5.32 -27.12
CA ILE A 232 11.21 5.21 -26.01
C ILE A 232 10.44 5.46 -24.72
N LEU A 233 10.54 4.55 -23.77
CA LEU A 233 10.02 4.74 -22.43
C LEU A 233 10.99 5.60 -21.65
N ARG A 234 10.54 6.78 -21.24
CA ARG A 234 11.37 7.72 -20.47
C ARG A 234 11.55 7.27 -19.03
N ALA A 235 12.71 7.60 -18.47
CA ALA A 235 12.95 7.46 -17.04
C ALA A 235 11.85 8.20 -16.22
N GLY A 236 11.39 7.59 -15.14
CA GLY A 236 10.30 8.12 -14.32
C GLY A 236 8.90 7.67 -14.75
N THR A 237 8.75 6.99 -15.90
CA THR A 237 7.46 6.44 -16.31
C THR A 237 7.11 5.24 -15.44
N THR A 238 5.88 5.23 -14.91
CA THR A 238 5.32 4.07 -14.19
C THR A 238 4.70 3.10 -15.20
N VAL A 239 5.08 1.84 -15.12
CA VAL A 239 4.61 0.77 -15.99
C VAL A 239 4.05 -0.38 -15.19
N ARG A 240 3.12 -1.11 -15.78
CA ARG A 240 2.63 -2.38 -15.25
C ARG A 240 3.49 -3.51 -15.81
N LEU A 241 3.98 -4.38 -14.93
CA LEU A 241 4.71 -5.59 -15.32
C LEU A 241 3.70 -6.69 -15.66
N LEU A 242 3.72 -7.19 -16.89
CA LEU A 242 2.78 -8.20 -17.34
C LEU A 242 3.35 -9.63 -17.24
N LYS A 243 4.58 -9.83 -17.71
CA LYS A 243 5.23 -11.14 -17.75
C LYS A 243 6.75 -11.00 -17.59
N ASN A 244 7.34 -11.98 -16.93
CA ASN A 244 8.78 -12.16 -16.95
C ASN A 244 9.15 -12.99 -18.20
N GLY A 245 10.09 -12.49 -18.99
CA GLY A 245 10.63 -13.19 -20.16
C GLY A 245 11.93 -13.90 -19.84
N SER A 246 12.52 -14.53 -20.86
CA SER A 246 13.89 -15.05 -20.83
C SER A 246 14.91 -13.91 -21.00
N GLU A 247 16.17 -14.17 -20.64
CA GLU A 247 17.31 -13.26 -20.89
C GLU A 247 17.20 -11.86 -20.23
N GLY A 248 16.57 -11.78 -19.04
CA GLY A 248 16.47 -10.51 -18.31
C GLY A 248 15.55 -9.49 -18.97
N LYS A 249 14.62 -9.93 -19.80
CA LYS A 249 13.56 -9.08 -20.38
C LYS A 249 12.27 -9.22 -19.60
N ILE A 250 11.52 -8.15 -19.52
CA ILE A 250 10.18 -8.11 -18.93
C ILE A 250 9.20 -7.46 -19.89
N MET A 251 7.99 -7.96 -19.93
CA MET A 251 6.91 -7.36 -20.70
C MET A 251 6.25 -6.26 -19.85
N VAL A 252 6.28 -5.04 -20.38
CA VAL A 252 5.77 -3.85 -19.71
C VAL A 252 4.65 -3.21 -20.50
N GLN A 253 3.71 -2.61 -19.78
CA GLN A 253 2.62 -1.83 -20.35
C GLN A 253 2.55 -0.47 -19.62
N THR A 254 2.47 0.61 -20.39
CA THR A 254 2.29 1.95 -19.81
C THR A 254 0.90 2.10 -19.20
N SER A 255 0.75 3.00 -18.22
CA SER A 255 -0.52 3.23 -17.49
C SER A 255 -1.66 3.64 -18.43
N ASP A 256 -1.36 4.36 -19.51
CA ASP A 256 -2.30 4.79 -20.55
C ASP A 256 -2.61 3.69 -21.59
N LYS A 257 -2.00 2.48 -21.44
CA LYS A 257 -2.12 1.35 -22.36
C LYS A 257 -1.72 1.65 -23.81
N THR A 258 -1.06 2.77 -24.06
CA THR A 258 -0.65 3.17 -25.42
C THR A 258 0.58 2.40 -25.89
N CYS A 259 1.38 1.92 -24.96
CA CYS A 259 2.62 1.22 -25.27
C CYS A 259 2.74 -0.07 -24.46
N GLU A 260 2.98 -1.18 -25.16
CA GLU A 260 3.20 -2.50 -24.59
C GLU A 260 4.32 -3.18 -25.36
N GLY A 261 5.20 -3.89 -24.66
CA GLY A 261 6.27 -4.67 -25.27
C GLY A 261 7.35 -5.08 -24.28
N TRP A 262 8.41 -5.67 -24.82
CA TRP A 262 9.53 -6.19 -24.04
C TRP A 262 10.58 -5.10 -23.77
N ALA A 263 11.08 -5.06 -22.55
CA ALA A 263 12.13 -4.14 -22.13
C ALA A 263 13.14 -4.83 -21.19
N ASN A 264 14.32 -4.24 -21.02
CA ASN A 264 15.34 -4.78 -20.12
C ASN A 264 14.90 -4.62 -18.65
N SER A 265 14.84 -5.72 -17.91
CA SER A 265 14.41 -5.73 -16.50
C SER A 265 15.28 -4.87 -15.58
N GLY A 266 16.57 -4.74 -15.87
CA GLY A 266 17.50 -3.93 -15.07
C GLY A 266 17.20 -2.43 -15.05
N HIS A 267 16.36 -1.94 -15.97
CA HIS A 267 15.96 -0.54 -16.01
C HIS A 267 14.76 -0.21 -15.15
N PHE A 268 14.10 -1.22 -14.56
CA PHE A 268 12.86 -1.06 -13.82
C PHE A 268 13.03 -1.47 -12.35
N MET A 269 12.40 -0.74 -11.47
CA MET A 269 12.35 -1.09 -10.05
C MET A 269 10.89 -1.16 -9.60
N PRO A 270 10.48 -2.28 -8.97
CA PRO A 270 9.10 -2.46 -8.52
C PRO A 270 8.72 -1.46 -7.42
N VAL A 271 7.46 -1.04 -7.48
CA VAL A 271 6.81 -0.17 -6.49
C VAL A 271 6.33 -0.96 -5.28
#